data_f094130c88b64147c1c1fc2ffc48f6f3
#
_entry.id   f094130c88b64147c1c1fc2ffc48f6f3
#
_cell.length_a   1.000
_cell.length_b   1.000
_cell.length_c   1.000
_cell.angle_alpha   90.00
_cell.angle_beta   90.00
_cell.angle_gamma   90.00
#
_symmetry.space_group_name_H-M   'P 1'
#
loop_
_entity.id
_entity.type
_entity.pdbx_description
1 polymer ?
#
loop_
_entity_poly.entity_id
_entity_poly.type
_entity_poly.pdbx_seq_one_letter_code
_entity_poly.pdbx_strand_id
1 'polypeptide(L)'
;GYWQSRDKYNTREEVLSTLKEFRERQIPIDNIVIDWLHWKQDSWGSHEFDPERFPDPKGMVDSIHAMNGRLMISVWPKFYATTEHFKEFDEKGWMYQQAIKDSIKDWVGPGYLGSFYDAYDADARKLFWKQMQDHYYPLGVDAWWMDASEPNIRDCTDLQYRKDLCGPTALGPSAKFFNAYALMNAEAIYDGQRGVEPDKRVFLLTRSGFAGLQRYSTATWSGDIATRWEDMKAQISAGLNFAVSGIPYWTMDIGGFCVENRYVAGQMEFNKTGRENADYKEWRELNTRWYQFGAFCPLFRAHGQYPYREVWNIAPAGHPCYNSIVYYTKLRYNMMPYIYSLAGMTYFNDYTIMRPLVMDFTADANVNNIGDQFMFGSALMVAPVYEYGARSREVYFPVSCGWYDFYSGKYVNGGQKLTVDAPYERIPLYVCEGAIVPYGPDMQYLSLIHI
;
A
#
# COMPACT_ATOMS: atom_id res chain seq x y z
N GLY A 1 -9.42 0.79 6.85
CA GLY A 1 -10.37 0.31 5.85
C GLY A 1 -9.70 0.01 4.52
N TYR A 2 -10.48 0.01 3.44
CA TYR A 2 -9.99 -0.23 2.08
C TYR A 2 -9.53 1.07 1.41
N TRP A 3 -8.46 0.98 0.63
CA TRP A 3 -7.87 2.07 -0.13
C TRP A 3 -7.85 1.72 -1.61
N GLN A 4 -8.38 2.61 -2.44
CA GLN A 4 -8.35 2.50 -3.89
C GLN A 4 -7.33 3.47 -4.46
N SER A 5 -6.41 2.95 -5.24
CA SER A 5 -5.38 3.68 -5.97
C SER A 5 -5.26 3.17 -7.40
N ARG A 6 -4.72 3.99 -8.29
CA ARG A 6 -4.26 3.66 -9.64
C ARG A 6 -2.89 4.26 -9.86
N ASP A 7 -2.13 3.71 -10.80
CA ASP A 7 -0.92 4.36 -11.33
C ASP A 7 -1.18 5.85 -11.64
N LYS A 8 -2.32 6.17 -12.27
CA LYS A 8 -2.79 7.54 -12.48
C LYS A 8 -4.30 7.67 -12.45
N TYR A 9 -4.79 8.69 -11.76
CA TYR A 9 -6.04 9.33 -12.07
C TYR A 9 -5.72 10.56 -12.94
N ASN A 10 -6.28 10.61 -14.13
CA ASN A 10 -5.94 11.66 -15.09
C ASN A 10 -6.65 12.97 -14.81
N THR A 11 -7.83 12.93 -14.20
CA THR A 11 -8.66 14.11 -13.94
C THR A 11 -9.34 14.05 -12.58
N ARG A 12 -9.78 15.22 -12.12
CA ARG A 12 -10.65 15.38 -10.95
C ARG A 12 -11.90 14.49 -11.03
N GLU A 13 -12.51 14.41 -12.21
CA GLU A 13 -13.75 13.66 -12.45
C GLU A 13 -13.52 12.17 -12.28
N GLU A 14 -12.37 11.64 -12.72
CA GLU A 14 -12.01 10.22 -12.50
C GLU A 14 -11.92 9.90 -11.00
N VAL A 15 -11.31 10.77 -10.21
CA VAL A 15 -11.20 10.60 -8.76
C VAL A 15 -12.59 10.57 -8.11
N LEU A 16 -13.40 11.59 -8.39
CA LEU A 16 -14.71 11.75 -7.76
C LEU A 16 -15.70 10.67 -8.21
N SER A 17 -15.72 10.33 -9.49
CA SER A 17 -16.61 9.27 -10.02
C SER A 17 -16.23 7.89 -9.49
N THR A 18 -14.95 7.61 -9.29
CA THR A 18 -14.51 6.34 -8.69
C THR A 18 -15.02 6.20 -7.26
N LEU A 19 -14.87 7.21 -6.42
CA LEU A 19 -15.37 7.17 -5.04
C LEU A 19 -16.90 7.07 -5.00
N LYS A 20 -17.58 7.83 -5.85
CA LYS A 20 -19.04 7.79 -6.00
C LYS A 20 -19.52 6.39 -6.39
N GLU A 21 -18.88 5.74 -7.35
CA GLU A 21 -19.21 4.38 -7.80
C GLU A 21 -19.09 3.36 -6.65
N PHE A 22 -18.06 3.44 -5.81
CA PHE A 22 -17.95 2.61 -4.60
C PHE A 22 -19.18 2.81 -3.69
N ARG A 23 -19.60 4.06 -3.44
CA ARG A 23 -20.77 4.38 -2.61
C ARG A 23 -22.06 3.84 -3.22
N GLU A 24 -22.29 4.05 -4.51
CA GLU A 24 -23.49 3.58 -5.22
C GLU A 24 -23.61 2.05 -5.25
N ARG A 25 -22.48 1.35 -5.38
CA ARG A 25 -22.42 -0.12 -5.30
C ARG A 25 -22.43 -0.66 -3.88
N GLN A 26 -22.42 0.18 -2.87
CA GLN A 26 -22.33 -0.20 -1.46
C GLN A 26 -21.11 -1.10 -1.16
N ILE A 27 -19.97 -0.79 -1.79
CA ILE A 27 -18.69 -1.40 -1.53
C ILE A 27 -17.92 -0.50 -0.58
N PRO A 28 -17.48 -1.01 0.59
CA PRO A 28 -16.78 -0.20 1.57
C PRO A 28 -15.47 0.37 1.05
N ILE A 29 -15.23 1.65 1.34
CA ILE A 29 -13.97 2.35 1.05
C ILE A 29 -13.80 3.53 1.98
N ASP A 30 -12.58 3.77 2.45
CA ASP A 30 -12.24 4.96 3.26
C ASP A 30 -11.33 5.93 2.55
N ASN A 31 -10.42 5.46 1.72
CA ASN A 31 -9.36 6.28 1.18
C ASN A 31 -9.25 6.14 -0.34
N ILE A 32 -9.26 7.26 -1.04
CA ILE A 32 -8.85 7.34 -2.44
C ILE A 32 -7.45 7.94 -2.50
N VAL A 33 -6.60 7.38 -3.35
CA VAL A 33 -5.18 7.73 -3.42
C VAL A 33 -4.85 8.29 -4.80
N ILE A 34 -4.33 9.49 -4.83
CA ILE A 34 -3.80 10.11 -6.06
C ILE A 34 -2.29 9.91 -6.09
N ASP A 35 -1.83 9.19 -7.10
CA ASP A 35 -0.43 8.92 -7.33
C ASP A 35 0.24 10.04 -8.16
N TRP A 36 1.41 9.75 -8.73
CA TRP A 36 2.26 10.69 -9.44
C TRP A 36 1.59 11.36 -10.64
N LEU A 37 2.24 12.42 -11.13
CA LEU A 37 1.81 13.22 -12.30
C LEU A 37 0.41 13.85 -12.15
N HIS A 38 -0.01 14.21 -10.93
CA HIS A 38 -1.16 15.10 -10.75
C HIS A 38 -0.79 16.58 -10.96
N TRP A 39 0.49 16.88 -11.04
CA TRP A 39 1.09 18.17 -11.43
C TRP A 39 1.26 18.29 -12.95
N LYS A 40 1.63 19.48 -13.46
CA LYS A 40 2.04 19.65 -14.86
C LYS A 40 3.26 18.80 -15.17
N GLN A 41 3.33 18.26 -16.39
CA GLN A 41 4.36 17.31 -16.79
C GLN A 41 5.80 17.75 -16.51
N ASP A 42 6.08 19.05 -16.60
CA ASP A 42 7.40 19.67 -16.41
C ASP A 42 7.64 20.20 -15.00
N SER A 43 6.72 19.93 -14.06
CA SER A 43 6.67 20.59 -12.75
C SER A 43 6.74 19.62 -11.57
N TRP A 44 7.45 18.50 -11.71
CA TRP A 44 7.65 17.55 -10.61
C TRP A 44 8.31 18.25 -9.40
N GLY A 45 7.67 18.18 -8.23
CA GLY A 45 8.10 18.84 -7.01
C GLY A 45 7.55 20.26 -6.81
N SER A 46 6.69 20.77 -7.71
CA SER A 46 5.99 22.05 -7.51
C SER A 46 4.99 22.02 -6.35
N HIS A 47 4.55 20.83 -5.92
CA HIS A 47 3.49 20.61 -4.95
C HIS A 47 2.16 21.30 -5.35
N GLU A 48 1.84 21.30 -6.64
CA GLU A 48 0.64 21.89 -7.20
C GLU A 48 -0.10 20.87 -8.08
N PHE A 49 -1.42 20.98 -8.11
CA PHE A 49 -2.22 20.25 -9.09
C PHE A 49 -2.17 20.93 -10.46
N ASP A 50 -2.18 20.16 -11.53
CA ASP A 50 -2.38 20.66 -12.88
C ASP A 50 -3.80 21.25 -12.99
N PRO A 51 -3.94 22.57 -13.22
CA PRO A 51 -5.25 23.23 -13.19
C PRO A 51 -6.17 22.82 -14.35
N GLU A 52 -5.63 22.27 -15.45
CA GLU A 52 -6.45 21.79 -16.57
C GLU A 52 -7.10 20.45 -16.24
N ARG A 53 -6.37 19.56 -15.57
CA ARG A 53 -6.81 18.22 -15.22
C ARG A 53 -7.51 18.15 -13.86
N PHE A 54 -7.11 18.98 -12.94
CA PHE A 54 -7.64 19.06 -11.58
C PHE A 54 -8.06 20.50 -11.24
N PRO A 55 -9.06 21.06 -11.94
CA PRO A 55 -9.59 22.38 -11.60
C PRO A 55 -10.22 22.32 -10.20
N ASP A 56 -10.05 23.40 -9.42
CA ASP A 56 -10.57 23.50 -8.05
C ASP A 56 -10.18 22.28 -7.17
N PRO A 57 -8.90 22.07 -6.87
CA PRO A 57 -8.47 20.92 -6.07
C PRO A 57 -9.02 20.96 -4.63
N LYS A 58 -9.27 22.13 -4.07
CA LYS A 58 -9.93 22.28 -2.77
C LYS A 58 -11.36 21.71 -2.79
N GLY A 59 -12.16 22.11 -3.78
CA GLY A 59 -13.52 21.58 -3.96
C GLY A 59 -13.54 20.07 -4.28
N MET A 60 -12.48 19.53 -4.91
CA MET A 60 -12.32 18.09 -5.06
C MET A 60 -12.17 17.39 -3.69
N VAL A 61 -11.27 17.89 -2.84
CA VAL A 61 -11.06 17.32 -1.49
C VAL A 61 -12.32 17.44 -0.64
N ASP A 62 -12.99 18.60 -0.67
CA ASP A 62 -14.25 18.80 0.06
C ASP A 62 -15.34 17.82 -0.40
N SER A 63 -15.39 17.53 -1.71
CA SER A 63 -16.33 16.54 -2.26
C SER A 63 -16.00 15.11 -1.81
N ILE A 64 -14.71 14.74 -1.70
CA ILE A 64 -14.27 13.46 -1.15
C ILE A 64 -14.72 13.35 0.32
N HIS A 65 -14.48 14.39 1.12
CA HIS A 65 -14.88 14.44 2.53
C HIS A 65 -16.41 14.36 2.69
N ALA A 66 -17.17 15.04 1.84
CA ALA A 66 -18.63 15.00 1.84
C ALA A 66 -19.18 13.57 1.55
N MET A 67 -18.43 12.77 0.80
CA MET A 67 -18.71 11.33 0.59
C MET A 67 -18.13 10.42 1.69
N ASN A 68 -17.70 10.98 2.83
CA ASN A 68 -17.02 10.26 3.90
C ASN A 68 -15.77 9.48 3.43
N GLY A 69 -15.06 10.01 2.45
CA GLY A 69 -13.77 9.53 2.00
C GLY A 69 -12.63 10.34 2.59
N ARG A 70 -11.41 9.84 2.45
CA ARG A 70 -10.16 10.53 2.76
C ARG A 70 -9.28 10.54 1.53
N LEU A 71 -8.41 11.54 1.43
CA LEU A 71 -7.46 11.66 0.33
C LEU A 71 -6.03 11.45 0.81
N MET A 72 -5.34 10.47 0.22
CA MET A 72 -3.89 10.38 0.25
C MET A 72 -3.32 10.86 -1.08
N ILE A 73 -2.22 11.60 -1.03
CA ILE A 73 -1.54 12.10 -2.23
C ILE A 73 -0.07 11.66 -2.23
N SER A 74 0.42 11.30 -3.42
CA SER A 74 1.83 10.98 -3.64
C SER A 74 2.68 12.25 -3.58
N VAL A 75 3.69 12.24 -2.71
CA VAL A 75 4.67 13.30 -2.54
C VAL A 75 6.08 12.69 -2.61
N TRP A 76 6.74 12.92 -3.72
CA TRP A 76 8.10 12.46 -3.91
C TRP A 76 9.08 13.48 -3.33
N PRO A 77 10.21 13.04 -2.74
CA PRO A 77 11.30 13.95 -2.37
C PRO A 77 12.16 14.34 -3.58
N LYS A 78 11.58 14.34 -4.78
CA LYS A 78 12.20 14.63 -6.08
C LYS A 78 11.68 15.96 -6.64
N PHE A 79 12.58 16.72 -7.24
CA PHE A 79 12.29 18.04 -7.79
C PHE A 79 12.93 18.19 -9.17
N TYR A 80 12.20 18.74 -10.13
CA TYR A 80 12.79 19.17 -11.41
C TYR A 80 13.51 20.49 -11.24
N ALA A 81 14.67 20.61 -11.88
CA ALA A 81 15.53 21.80 -11.81
C ALA A 81 14.86 23.09 -12.29
N THR A 82 13.74 22.99 -12.99
CA THR A 82 12.94 24.12 -13.48
C THR A 82 11.99 24.69 -12.42
N THR A 83 11.69 23.93 -11.36
CA THR A 83 10.72 24.36 -10.34
C THR A 83 11.31 25.35 -9.35
N GLU A 84 10.49 26.26 -8.83
CA GLU A 84 10.94 27.22 -7.78
C GLU A 84 11.35 26.48 -6.51
N HIS A 85 10.65 25.40 -6.14
CA HIS A 85 10.98 24.58 -4.98
C HIS A 85 12.38 23.93 -5.09
N PHE A 86 12.79 23.49 -6.30
CA PHE A 86 14.15 23.04 -6.52
C PHE A 86 15.17 24.16 -6.24
N LYS A 87 14.92 25.36 -6.79
CA LYS A 87 15.84 26.51 -6.65
C LYS A 87 16.00 26.90 -5.19
N GLU A 88 14.93 26.88 -4.39
CA GLU A 88 14.99 27.16 -2.95
C GLU A 88 15.91 26.22 -2.20
N PHE A 89 15.90 24.91 -2.54
CA PHE A 89 16.84 23.93 -1.97
C PHE A 89 18.26 24.11 -2.50
N ASP A 90 18.39 24.35 -3.80
CA ASP A 90 19.68 24.43 -4.49
C ASP A 90 20.49 25.62 -4.02
N GLU A 91 19.88 26.81 -3.88
CA GLU A 91 20.50 28.03 -3.35
C GLU A 91 21.09 27.85 -1.94
N LYS A 92 20.53 26.92 -1.16
CA LYS A 92 20.99 26.58 0.19
C LYS A 92 21.97 25.41 0.23
N GLY A 93 22.26 24.80 -0.93
CA GLY A 93 23.14 23.64 -1.01
C GLY A 93 22.48 22.35 -0.48
N TRP A 94 21.17 22.25 -0.45
CA TRP A 94 20.42 21.12 0.08
C TRP A 94 19.90 20.15 -1.00
N MET A 95 20.25 20.38 -2.28
CA MET A 95 19.96 19.43 -3.37
C MET A 95 21.19 18.58 -3.68
N TYR A 96 21.00 17.28 -3.89
CA TYR A 96 22.05 16.43 -4.41
C TYR A 96 22.43 16.84 -5.83
N GLN A 97 23.71 17.07 -6.08
CA GLN A 97 24.17 17.72 -7.31
C GLN A 97 24.60 16.77 -8.43
N GLN A 98 24.94 15.52 -8.10
CA GLN A 98 25.57 14.64 -9.08
C GLN A 98 24.66 14.33 -10.28
N ALA A 99 23.36 14.13 -10.04
CA ALA A 99 22.39 13.89 -11.12
C ALA A 99 22.30 15.05 -12.12
N ILE A 100 22.40 16.29 -11.62
CA ILE A 100 22.38 17.50 -12.46
C ILE A 100 23.69 17.62 -13.26
N LYS A 101 24.85 17.39 -12.61
CA LYS A 101 26.17 17.42 -13.27
C LYS A 101 26.29 16.37 -14.37
N ASP A 102 25.76 15.17 -14.12
CA ASP A 102 25.76 14.06 -15.08
C ASP A 102 24.64 14.20 -16.14
N SER A 103 23.84 15.26 -16.08
CA SER A 103 22.74 15.54 -17.00
C SER A 103 21.74 14.38 -17.11
N ILE A 104 21.42 13.73 -15.95
CA ILE A 104 20.50 12.61 -15.91
C ILE A 104 19.07 13.12 -16.13
N LYS A 105 18.49 12.69 -17.23
CA LYS A 105 17.08 12.93 -17.55
C LYS A 105 16.22 11.76 -17.10
N ASP A 106 15.02 12.06 -16.65
CA ASP A 106 14.02 11.04 -16.34
C ASP A 106 13.27 10.56 -17.59
N TRP A 107 12.26 9.72 -17.37
CA TRP A 107 11.47 9.08 -18.43
C TRP A 107 10.20 9.85 -18.83
N VAL A 108 9.92 10.99 -18.18
CA VAL A 108 8.69 11.75 -18.42
C VAL A 108 8.85 12.69 -19.60
N GLY A 109 7.94 12.61 -20.58
CA GLY A 109 7.97 13.47 -21.75
C GLY A 109 9.30 13.42 -22.51
N PRO A 110 9.93 14.59 -22.77
CA PRO A 110 11.25 14.66 -23.39
C PRO A 110 12.41 14.29 -22.46
N GLY A 111 12.11 14.01 -21.17
CA GLY A 111 13.07 13.86 -20.08
C GLY A 111 13.49 15.19 -19.46
N TYR A 112 13.36 15.28 -18.11
CA TYR A 112 13.67 16.48 -17.35
C TYR A 112 14.82 16.21 -16.37
N LEU A 113 15.65 17.21 -16.15
CA LEU A 113 16.69 17.17 -15.12
C LEU A 113 16.06 17.36 -13.75
N GLY A 114 16.43 16.54 -12.81
CA GLY A 114 15.93 16.63 -11.44
C GLY A 114 16.83 15.91 -10.45
N SER A 115 16.58 16.16 -9.18
CA SER A 115 17.30 15.53 -8.08
C SER A 115 16.42 15.42 -6.84
N PHE A 116 16.98 14.86 -5.77
CA PHE A 116 16.36 14.73 -4.46
C PHE A 116 17.00 15.71 -3.49
N TYR A 117 16.22 16.21 -2.52
CA TYR A 117 16.77 17.04 -1.47
C TYR A 117 17.52 16.19 -0.43
N ASP A 118 18.46 16.80 0.28
CA ASP A 118 19.19 16.13 1.37
C ASP A 118 18.32 16.06 2.64
N ALA A 119 17.59 14.98 2.83
CA ALA A 119 16.74 14.77 4.00
C ALA A 119 17.54 14.64 5.32
N TYR A 120 18.86 14.51 5.27
CA TYR A 120 19.70 14.47 6.47
C TYR A 120 19.98 15.85 7.05
N ASP A 121 19.79 16.93 6.30
CA ASP A 121 19.82 18.29 6.79
C ASP A 121 18.50 18.66 7.48
N ALA A 122 18.57 19.15 8.72
CA ALA A 122 17.37 19.44 9.52
C ALA A 122 16.57 20.64 8.97
N ASP A 123 17.24 21.63 8.39
CA ASP A 123 16.57 22.81 7.84
C ASP A 123 16.01 22.50 6.44
N ALA A 124 16.65 21.60 5.68
CA ALA A 124 16.09 21.07 4.45
C ALA A 124 14.79 20.30 4.72
N ARG A 125 14.72 19.50 5.79
CA ARG A 125 13.45 18.83 6.20
C ARG A 125 12.33 19.85 6.52
N LYS A 126 12.65 20.92 7.22
CA LYS A 126 11.69 22.00 7.52
C LYS A 126 11.19 22.68 6.24
N LEU A 127 12.08 22.91 5.28
CA LEU A 127 11.72 23.50 3.99
C LEU A 127 10.81 22.56 3.20
N PHE A 128 11.11 21.27 3.16
CA PHE A 128 10.25 20.27 2.49
C PHE A 128 8.81 20.28 3.05
N TRP A 129 8.68 20.24 4.38
CA TRP A 129 7.36 20.36 4.99
C TRP A 129 6.70 21.71 4.69
N LYS A 130 7.45 22.82 4.77
CA LYS A 130 6.91 24.14 4.48
C LYS A 130 6.28 24.23 3.09
N GLN A 131 6.95 23.70 2.07
CA GLN A 131 6.42 23.66 0.71
C GLN A 131 5.13 22.83 0.62
N MET A 132 5.05 21.69 1.30
CA MET A 132 3.82 20.90 1.38
C MET A 132 2.72 21.62 2.18
N GLN A 133 3.08 22.29 3.27
CA GLN A 133 2.18 23.07 4.12
C GLN A 133 1.57 24.25 3.37
N ASP A 134 2.33 24.92 2.53
CA ASP A 134 1.86 26.09 1.80
C ASP A 134 0.96 25.72 0.61
N HIS A 135 1.10 24.54 0.04
CA HIS A 135 0.44 24.13 -1.21
C HIS A 135 -0.64 23.04 -1.02
N TYR A 136 -0.29 21.89 -0.44
CA TYR A 136 -1.22 20.75 -0.34
C TYR A 136 -2.02 20.72 0.96
N TYR A 137 -1.39 21.08 2.07
CA TYR A 137 -2.03 20.98 3.38
C TYR A 137 -3.31 21.83 3.51
N PRO A 138 -3.38 23.10 2.99
CA PRO A 138 -4.58 23.91 3.03
C PRO A 138 -5.76 23.37 2.21
N LEU A 139 -5.47 22.45 1.27
CA LEU A 139 -6.51 21.77 0.49
C LEU A 139 -7.29 20.74 1.32
N GLY A 140 -6.74 20.32 2.48
CA GLY A 140 -7.35 19.33 3.35
C GLY A 140 -6.92 17.90 3.08
N VAL A 141 -5.74 17.68 2.47
CA VAL A 141 -5.17 16.34 2.28
C VAL A 141 -5.00 15.63 3.62
N ASP A 142 -5.37 14.35 3.68
CA ASP A 142 -5.44 13.59 4.94
C ASP A 142 -4.19 12.76 5.22
N ALA A 143 -3.46 12.34 4.20
CA ALA A 143 -2.32 11.43 4.32
C ALA A 143 -1.31 11.61 3.18
N TRP A 144 -0.08 11.16 3.40
CA TRP A 144 1.04 11.40 2.49
C TRP A 144 1.68 10.09 2.04
N TRP A 145 1.89 9.95 0.75
CA TRP A 145 2.59 8.80 0.17
C TRP A 145 3.96 9.23 -0.31
N MET A 146 4.99 8.83 0.44
CA MET A 146 6.40 9.11 0.16
C MET A 146 6.97 8.05 -0.79
N ASP A 147 6.66 8.18 -2.07
CA ASP A 147 7.21 7.27 -3.07
C ASP A 147 8.70 7.57 -3.36
N ALA A 148 9.41 6.59 -3.90
CA ALA A 148 10.81 6.65 -4.28
C ALA A 148 11.79 7.10 -3.18
N SER A 149 11.42 6.92 -1.91
CA SER A 149 12.23 7.34 -0.75
C SER A 149 13.42 6.41 -0.43
N GLU A 150 13.93 5.67 -1.42
CA GLU A 150 15.15 4.85 -1.32
C GLU A 150 16.47 5.65 -1.18
N PRO A 151 16.71 6.84 -1.73
CA PRO A 151 16.08 7.63 -2.78
C PRO A 151 16.35 7.07 -4.19
N ASN A 152 15.34 7.06 -5.06
CA ASN A 152 15.45 6.52 -6.40
C ASN A 152 15.55 7.63 -7.46
N ILE A 153 16.74 8.18 -7.68
CA ILE A 153 16.98 9.20 -8.71
C ILE A 153 16.91 8.58 -10.12
N ARG A 154 17.45 7.37 -10.27
CA ARG A 154 17.45 6.64 -11.54
C ARG A 154 17.23 5.17 -11.31
N ASP A 155 16.22 4.63 -11.98
CA ASP A 155 15.90 3.21 -11.95
C ASP A 155 17.01 2.36 -12.60
N CYS A 156 17.09 1.09 -12.19
CA CYS A 156 17.98 0.08 -12.77
C CYS A 156 19.47 0.45 -12.77
N THR A 157 19.88 1.35 -11.89
CA THR A 157 21.28 1.76 -11.72
C THR A 157 21.95 0.90 -10.65
N ASP A 158 23.24 0.63 -10.80
CA ASP A 158 24.00 -0.07 -9.77
C ASP A 158 23.99 0.71 -8.44
N LEU A 159 24.14 -0.01 -7.34
CA LEU A 159 24.00 0.55 -6.00
C LEU A 159 25.07 1.61 -5.68
N GLN A 160 26.30 1.45 -6.20
CA GLN A 160 27.36 2.43 -5.95
C GLN A 160 27.01 3.77 -6.61
N TYR A 161 26.57 3.74 -7.87
CA TYR A 161 26.19 4.97 -8.55
C TYR A 161 24.96 5.65 -7.90
N ARG A 162 23.99 4.88 -7.39
CA ARG A 162 22.89 5.45 -6.57
C ARG A 162 23.40 6.20 -5.35
N LYS A 163 24.40 5.65 -4.65
CA LYS A 163 25.03 6.32 -3.51
C LYS A 163 25.75 7.60 -3.94
N ASP A 164 26.41 7.59 -5.10
CA ASP A 164 27.10 8.76 -5.63
C ASP A 164 26.11 9.87 -6.04
N LEU A 165 24.95 9.48 -6.59
CA LEU A 165 23.88 10.43 -6.93
C LEU A 165 23.23 11.08 -5.70
N CYS A 166 23.26 10.42 -4.53
CA CYS A 166 22.60 10.84 -3.30
C CYS A 166 23.57 11.27 -2.21
N GLY A 167 24.66 11.92 -2.59
CA GLY A 167 25.67 12.35 -1.62
C GLY A 167 26.58 13.48 -2.12
N PRO A 168 27.47 13.96 -1.21
CA PRO A 168 27.46 13.65 0.23
C PRO A 168 26.20 14.16 0.93
N THR A 169 25.83 13.53 2.05
CA THR A 169 24.75 14.01 2.91
C THR A 169 25.27 15.01 3.95
N ALA A 170 24.41 15.77 4.58
CA ALA A 170 24.77 16.68 5.68
C ALA A 170 25.45 15.97 6.86
N LEU A 171 25.21 14.66 7.03
CA LEU A 171 25.83 13.85 8.09
C LEU A 171 27.12 13.12 7.64
N GLY A 172 27.49 13.21 6.36
CA GLY A 172 28.69 12.57 5.82
C GLY A 172 28.42 11.70 4.57
N PRO A 173 29.29 10.72 4.28
CA PRO A 173 29.25 9.99 3.02
C PRO A 173 27.97 9.17 2.86
N SER A 174 27.39 9.20 1.67
CA SER A 174 26.19 8.46 1.30
C SER A 174 26.30 6.96 1.60
N ALA A 175 27.47 6.36 1.40
CA ALA A 175 27.73 4.95 1.70
C ALA A 175 27.36 4.54 3.14
N LYS A 176 27.40 5.49 4.09
CA LYS A 176 27.04 5.26 5.49
C LYS A 176 25.55 5.48 5.76
N PHE A 177 24.91 6.41 5.08
CA PHE A 177 23.59 6.90 5.44
C PHE A 177 22.48 6.53 4.44
N PHE A 178 22.80 6.10 3.22
CA PHE A 178 21.87 5.91 2.11
C PHE A 178 20.56 5.18 2.49
N ASN A 179 20.65 4.10 3.25
CA ASN A 179 19.48 3.26 3.58
C ASN A 179 18.49 3.92 4.55
N ALA A 180 18.88 4.97 5.26
CA ALA A 180 18.04 5.64 6.25
C ALA A 180 17.26 6.84 5.67
N TYR A 181 17.34 7.09 4.36
CA TYR A 181 16.70 8.24 3.72
C TYR A 181 15.19 8.31 3.99
N ALA A 182 14.49 7.20 3.84
CA ALA A 182 13.05 7.14 4.12
C ALA A 182 12.69 7.52 5.56
N LEU A 183 13.54 7.15 6.53
CA LEU A 183 13.35 7.51 7.93
C LEU A 183 13.43 9.04 8.12
N MET A 184 14.44 9.68 7.51
CA MET A 184 14.62 11.14 7.62
C MET A 184 13.53 11.91 6.87
N ASN A 185 13.10 11.38 5.71
CA ASN A 185 11.99 11.98 4.95
C ASN A 185 10.65 11.84 5.70
N ALA A 186 10.44 10.72 6.40
CA ALA A 186 9.26 10.53 7.26
C ALA A 186 9.25 11.51 8.44
N GLU A 187 10.41 11.72 9.08
CA GLU A 187 10.58 12.74 10.13
C GLU A 187 10.17 14.13 9.65
N ALA A 188 10.60 14.51 8.44
CA ALA A 188 10.27 15.82 7.86
C ALA A 188 8.75 16.09 7.85
N ILE A 189 7.97 15.13 7.36
CA ILE A 189 6.52 15.28 7.24
C ILE A 189 5.84 15.14 8.60
N TYR A 190 6.25 14.14 9.39
CA TYR A 190 5.64 13.85 10.69
C TYR A 190 5.80 15.05 11.65
N ASP A 191 7.04 15.49 11.87
CA ASP A 191 7.34 16.59 12.78
C ASP A 191 6.74 17.91 12.27
N GLY A 192 6.80 18.13 10.95
CA GLY A 192 6.22 19.28 10.32
C GLY A 192 4.71 19.38 10.53
N GLN A 193 3.96 18.32 10.22
CA GLN A 193 2.50 18.32 10.42
C GLN A 193 2.11 18.39 11.90
N ARG A 194 2.82 17.65 12.78
CA ARG A 194 2.58 17.70 14.24
C ARG A 194 2.88 19.09 14.82
N GLY A 195 3.84 19.80 14.24
CA GLY A 195 4.15 21.18 14.63
C GLY A 195 3.03 22.15 14.29
N VAL A 196 2.28 21.92 13.20
CA VAL A 196 1.16 22.77 12.76
C VAL A 196 -0.14 22.39 13.46
N GLU A 197 -0.43 21.10 13.57
CA GLU A 197 -1.69 20.58 14.10
C GLU A 197 -1.41 19.37 15.04
N PRO A 198 -1.06 19.64 16.31
CA PRO A 198 -0.62 18.61 17.25
C PRO A 198 -1.64 17.50 17.51
N ASP A 199 -2.92 17.77 17.38
CA ASP A 199 -4.01 16.84 17.67
C ASP A 199 -4.40 15.98 16.47
N LYS A 200 -4.01 16.36 15.26
CA LYS A 200 -4.28 15.59 14.05
C LYS A 200 -3.26 14.47 13.89
N ARG A 201 -3.76 13.25 13.70
CA ARG A 201 -2.90 12.08 13.41
C ARG A 201 -2.23 12.25 12.04
N VAL A 202 -0.95 11.92 11.99
CA VAL A 202 -0.19 11.81 10.74
C VAL A 202 -0.30 10.39 10.22
N PHE A 203 -0.43 10.22 8.92
CA PHE A 203 -0.33 8.92 8.27
C PHE A 203 0.55 9.01 7.03
N LEU A 204 1.58 8.16 7.00
CA LEU A 204 2.57 8.10 5.92
C LEU A 204 2.60 6.70 5.31
N LEU A 205 2.84 6.63 4.00
CA LEU A 205 3.17 5.40 3.29
C LEU A 205 4.50 5.60 2.58
N THR A 206 5.45 4.67 2.70
CA THR A 206 6.77 4.76 2.04
C THR A 206 7.16 3.46 1.36
N ARG A 207 7.88 3.56 0.22
CA ARG A 207 8.35 2.39 -0.53
C ARG A 207 9.53 1.68 0.14
N SER A 208 10.26 2.34 1.01
CA SER A 208 11.42 1.76 1.69
C SER A 208 11.28 1.83 3.19
N GLY A 209 11.76 0.78 3.87
CA GLY A 209 11.72 0.66 5.32
C GLY A 209 13.10 0.80 5.96
N PHE A 210 13.13 1.36 7.17
CA PHE A 210 14.32 1.40 8.02
C PHE A 210 13.91 1.27 9.49
N ALA A 211 14.80 0.75 10.33
CA ALA A 211 14.54 0.59 11.76
C ALA A 211 14.16 1.93 12.41
N GLY A 212 13.05 1.95 13.16
CA GLY A 212 12.54 3.15 13.82
C GLY A 212 11.49 3.92 13.01
N LEU A 213 11.17 3.50 11.78
CA LEU A 213 10.19 4.16 10.91
C LEU A 213 8.79 4.25 11.54
N GLN A 214 8.41 3.29 12.37
CA GLN A 214 7.13 3.24 13.07
C GLN A 214 6.90 4.44 14.00
N ARG A 215 7.96 5.11 14.50
CA ARG A 215 7.80 6.31 15.35
C ARG A 215 7.20 7.50 14.61
N TYR A 216 7.25 7.50 13.29
CA TYR A 216 6.72 8.56 12.43
C TYR A 216 5.38 8.18 11.76
N SER A 217 4.60 7.27 12.38
CA SER A 217 3.28 6.83 11.87
C SER A 217 3.32 6.34 10.43
N THR A 218 4.37 5.62 10.06
CA THR A 218 4.65 5.24 8.69
C THR A 218 4.37 3.76 8.47
N ALA A 219 3.62 3.47 7.41
CA ALA A 219 3.48 2.16 6.83
C ALA A 219 4.40 1.99 5.61
N THR A 220 4.69 0.75 5.24
CA THR A 220 5.51 0.41 4.08
C THR A 220 4.74 -0.45 3.08
N TRP A 221 5.17 -0.42 1.81
CA TRP A 221 4.73 -1.39 0.81
C TRP A 221 5.93 -1.91 0.00
N SER A 222 5.72 -2.98 -0.73
CA SER A 222 6.77 -3.74 -1.41
C SER A 222 7.21 -3.15 -2.77
N GLY A 223 6.72 -1.98 -3.17
CA GLY A 223 7.09 -1.34 -4.42
C GLY A 223 6.38 -1.92 -5.65
N ASP A 224 6.97 -1.70 -6.82
CA ASP A 224 6.41 -1.96 -8.15
C ASP A 224 6.52 -3.45 -8.52
N ILE A 225 5.84 -4.31 -7.79
CA ILE A 225 5.84 -5.77 -8.01
C ILE A 225 5.06 -6.14 -9.27
N ALA A 226 5.42 -7.27 -9.91
CA ALA A 226 4.74 -7.71 -11.11
C ALA A 226 3.41 -8.41 -10.81
N THR A 227 2.48 -8.37 -11.77
CA THR A 227 1.20 -9.07 -11.72
C THR A 227 1.41 -10.55 -12.09
N ARG A 228 1.96 -11.32 -11.13
CA ARG A 228 2.32 -12.73 -11.28
C ARG A 228 2.01 -13.52 -10.02
N TRP A 229 1.80 -14.81 -10.18
CA TRP A 229 1.58 -15.73 -9.05
C TRP A 229 2.80 -15.86 -8.15
N GLU A 230 3.99 -15.86 -8.72
CA GLU A 230 5.27 -15.93 -7.99
C GLU A 230 5.48 -14.66 -7.14
N ASP A 231 5.17 -13.49 -7.70
CA ASP A 231 5.21 -12.23 -6.98
C ASP A 231 4.22 -12.23 -5.82
N MET A 232 2.96 -12.64 -6.06
CA MET A 232 1.96 -12.78 -5.00
C MET A 232 2.42 -13.70 -3.88
N LYS A 233 2.99 -14.87 -4.22
CA LYS A 233 3.55 -15.80 -3.24
C LYS A 233 4.65 -15.17 -2.42
N ALA A 234 5.58 -14.46 -3.06
CA ALA A 234 6.68 -13.79 -2.40
C ALA A 234 6.21 -12.71 -1.42
N GLN A 235 5.07 -12.05 -1.69
CA GLN A 235 4.52 -11.04 -0.80
C GLN A 235 4.07 -11.59 0.56
N ILE A 236 3.69 -12.86 0.64
CA ILE A 236 3.29 -13.48 1.92
C ILE A 236 4.48 -13.46 2.88
N SER A 237 5.60 -14.06 2.47
CA SER A 237 6.82 -14.08 3.30
C SER A 237 7.44 -12.69 3.49
N ALA A 238 7.33 -11.80 2.50
CA ALA A 238 7.81 -10.42 2.62
C ALA A 238 7.11 -9.68 3.76
N GLY A 239 5.78 -9.71 3.83
CA GLY A 239 5.01 -9.10 4.91
C GLY A 239 5.35 -9.68 6.28
N LEU A 240 5.56 -11.00 6.37
CA LEU A 240 6.00 -11.66 7.59
C LEU A 240 7.39 -11.20 8.05
N ASN A 241 8.32 -11.01 7.12
CA ASN A 241 9.67 -10.53 7.42
C ASN A 241 9.68 -9.07 7.88
N PHE A 242 8.82 -8.20 7.32
CA PHE A 242 8.63 -6.85 7.83
C PHE A 242 8.12 -6.85 9.28
N ALA A 243 7.15 -7.70 9.59
CA ALA A 243 6.62 -7.87 10.93
C ALA A 243 7.70 -8.31 11.94
N VAL A 244 8.51 -9.32 11.59
CA VAL A 244 9.65 -9.79 12.41
C VAL A 244 10.71 -8.70 12.59
N SER A 245 10.87 -7.83 11.59
CA SER A 245 11.82 -6.70 11.65
C SER A 245 11.31 -5.51 12.46
N GLY A 246 10.14 -5.60 13.10
CA GLY A 246 9.55 -4.53 13.91
C GLY A 246 8.89 -3.43 13.09
N ILE A 247 8.50 -3.69 11.84
CA ILE A 247 7.70 -2.81 11.00
C ILE A 247 6.28 -3.40 10.89
N PRO A 248 5.33 -3.01 11.78
CA PRO A 248 4.06 -3.70 11.94
C PRO A 248 3.01 -3.36 10.87
N TYR A 249 3.15 -2.21 10.20
CA TYR A 249 2.21 -1.75 9.18
C TYR A 249 2.82 -1.89 7.79
N TRP A 250 2.37 -2.91 7.09
CA TRP A 250 2.83 -3.27 5.77
C TRP A 250 1.64 -3.53 4.83
N THR A 251 1.87 -3.33 3.55
CA THR A 251 0.97 -3.68 2.47
C THR A 251 1.76 -4.05 1.20
N MET A 252 1.04 -4.31 0.15
CA MET A 252 1.52 -4.53 -1.22
C MET A 252 0.53 -3.90 -2.19
N ASP A 253 0.89 -3.83 -3.46
CA ASP A 253 -0.04 -3.50 -4.52
C ASP A 253 -0.91 -4.74 -4.83
N ILE A 254 -2.16 -4.76 -4.34
CA ILE A 254 -3.08 -5.84 -4.64
C ILE A 254 -3.33 -5.89 -6.15
N GLY A 255 -3.06 -7.05 -6.74
CA GLY A 255 -3.10 -7.29 -8.17
C GLY A 255 -1.78 -7.03 -8.89
N GLY A 256 -0.73 -6.62 -8.19
CA GLY A 256 0.58 -6.24 -8.74
C GLY A 256 0.54 -4.86 -9.41
N PHE A 257 1.68 -4.15 -9.42
CA PHE A 257 1.80 -2.84 -10.08
C PHE A 257 2.04 -3.00 -11.58
N CYS A 258 3.13 -3.71 -11.96
CA CYS A 258 3.54 -3.93 -13.35
C CYS A 258 2.72 -5.04 -13.99
N VAL A 259 1.79 -4.69 -14.87
CA VAL A 259 0.89 -5.67 -15.51
C VAL A 259 1.53 -6.28 -16.73
N GLU A 260 1.50 -7.62 -16.84
CA GLU A 260 1.95 -8.32 -18.04
C GLU A 260 1.07 -7.97 -19.26
N ASN A 261 1.69 -7.75 -20.42
CA ASN A 261 0.99 -7.38 -21.65
C ASN A 261 -0.14 -8.35 -22.05
N ARG A 262 -0.02 -9.65 -21.71
CA ARG A 262 -1.04 -10.65 -21.99
C ARG A 262 -2.36 -10.37 -21.27
N TYR A 263 -2.30 -9.87 -20.03
CA TYR A 263 -3.50 -9.50 -19.26
C TYR A 263 -4.13 -8.21 -19.79
N VAL A 264 -3.31 -7.23 -20.17
CA VAL A 264 -3.76 -6.01 -20.84
C VAL A 264 -4.50 -6.35 -22.13
N ALA A 265 -3.90 -7.19 -23.00
CA ALA A 265 -4.51 -7.63 -24.25
C ALA A 265 -5.81 -8.42 -24.00
N GLY A 266 -5.83 -9.30 -22.98
CA GLY A 266 -7.00 -10.09 -22.63
C GLY A 266 -8.19 -9.21 -22.21
N GLN A 267 -7.96 -8.18 -21.40
CA GLN A 267 -9.02 -7.26 -21.04
C GLN A 267 -9.48 -6.38 -22.22
N MET A 268 -8.56 -5.91 -23.04
CA MET A 268 -8.92 -5.14 -24.23
C MET A 268 -9.79 -5.96 -25.20
N GLU A 269 -9.47 -7.25 -25.38
CA GLU A 269 -10.28 -8.18 -26.16
C GLU A 269 -11.69 -8.36 -25.54
N PHE A 270 -11.75 -8.59 -24.21
CA PHE A 270 -13.00 -8.69 -23.49
C PHE A 270 -13.87 -7.43 -23.64
N ASN A 271 -13.30 -6.26 -23.48
CA ASN A 271 -14.01 -4.98 -23.61
C ASN A 271 -14.56 -4.78 -25.04
N LYS A 272 -13.86 -5.30 -26.04
CA LYS A 272 -14.27 -5.20 -27.45
C LYS A 272 -15.31 -6.25 -27.87
N THR A 273 -15.22 -7.47 -27.33
CA THR A 273 -15.95 -8.63 -27.87
C THR A 273 -16.92 -9.25 -26.88
N GLY A 274 -16.79 -8.95 -25.58
CA GLY A 274 -17.49 -9.63 -24.48
C GLY A 274 -17.02 -11.07 -24.21
N ARG A 275 -15.92 -11.52 -24.90
CA ARG A 275 -15.40 -12.89 -24.74
C ARG A 275 -14.16 -12.90 -23.85
N GLU A 276 -14.17 -13.78 -22.88
CA GLU A 276 -13.00 -14.03 -22.03
C GLU A 276 -12.06 -15.02 -22.72
N ASN A 277 -10.81 -14.62 -22.88
CA ASN A 277 -9.72 -15.54 -23.21
C ASN A 277 -9.09 -16.15 -21.93
N ALA A 278 -8.11 -17.04 -22.11
CA ALA A 278 -7.45 -17.72 -20.98
C ALA A 278 -6.70 -16.75 -20.07
N ASP A 279 -5.98 -15.79 -20.65
CA ASP A 279 -5.20 -14.79 -19.91
C ASP A 279 -6.08 -13.89 -19.05
N TYR A 280 -7.24 -13.48 -19.57
CA TYR A 280 -8.17 -12.65 -18.80
C TYR A 280 -8.86 -13.40 -17.66
N LYS A 281 -9.15 -14.70 -17.86
CA LYS A 281 -9.62 -15.58 -16.78
C LYS A 281 -8.60 -15.75 -15.68
N GLU A 282 -7.34 -15.96 -16.06
CA GLU A 282 -6.23 -16.07 -15.12
C GLU A 282 -6.05 -14.76 -14.34
N TRP A 283 -6.05 -13.61 -15.02
CA TRP A 283 -5.93 -12.30 -14.39
C TRP A 283 -7.05 -12.05 -13.36
N ARG A 284 -8.30 -12.43 -13.67
CA ARG A 284 -9.40 -12.36 -12.72
C ARG A 284 -9.18 -13.24 -11.50
N GLU A 285 -8.72 -14.48 -11.69
CA GLU A 285 -8.43 -15.38 -10.56
C GLU A 285 -7.27 -14.86 -9.72
N LEU A 286 -6.20 -14.39 -10.34
CA LEU A 286 -5.06 -13.79 -9.65
C LEU A 286 -5.51 -12.61 -8.77
N ASN A 287 -6.29 -11.68 -9.32
CA ASN A 287 -6.83 -10.57 -8.54
C ASN A 287 -7.75 -11.05 -7.41
N THR A 288 -8.61 -12.04 -7.67
CA THR A 288 -9.48 -12.63 -6.63
C THR A 288 -8.64 -13.14 -5.45
N ARG A 289 -7.60 -13.94 -5.72
CA ARG A 289 -6.74 -14.51 -4.69
C ARG A 289 -5.92 -13.43 -3.97
N TRP A 290 -5.49 -12.41 -4.71
CA TRP A 290 -4.73 -11.31 -4.12
C TRP A 290 -5.60 -10.43 -3.19
N TYR A 291 -6.85 -10.18 -3.57
CA TYR A 291 -7.81 -9.48 -2.68
C TYR A 291 -8.15 -10.30 -1.44
N GLN A 292 -8.31 -11.63 -1.57
CA GLN A 292 -8.50 -12.53 -0.44
C GLN A 292 -7.34 -12.44 0.55
N PHE A 293 -6.11 -12.47 0.06
CA PHE A 293 -4.90 -12.29 0.89
C PHE A 293 -4.83 -10.87 1.47
N GLY A 294 -5.01 -9.86 0.65
CA GLY A 294 -4.91 -8.46 1.04
C GLY A 294 -5.86 -8.05 2.16
N ALA A 295 -7.05 -8.68 2.23
CA ALA A 295 -8.01 -8.44 3.31
C ALA A 295 -7.45 -8.79 4.71
N PHE A 296 -6.40 -9.61 4.78
CA PHE A 296 -5.70 -10.00 6.01
C PHE A 296 -4.28 -9.44 6.09
N CYS A 297 -3.98 -8.38 5.35
CA CYS A 297 -2.79 -7.57 5.56
C CYS A 297 -3.07 -6.41 6.53
N PRO A 298 -2.05 -5.85 7.21
CA PRO A 298 -2.23 -4.67 8.08
C PRO A 298 -2.93 -3.51 7.35
N LEU A 299 -2.57 -3.24 6.09
CA LEU A 299 -3.28 -2.32 5.21
C LEU A 299 -3.88 -3.08 4.03
N PHE A 300 -5.09 -2.66 3.63
CA PHE A 300 -5.84 -3.24 2.52
C PHE A 300 -5.95 -2.23 1.38
N ARG A 301 -5.04 -2.32 0.40
CA ARG A 301 -4.85 -1.32 -0.65
C ARG A 301 -4.70 -1.99 -2.01
N ALA A 302 -5.56 -1.64 -2.97
CA ALA A 302 -5.35 -1.97 -4.38
C ALA A 302 -4.64 -0.84 -5.12
N HIS A 303 -3.69 -1.20 -5.98
CA HIS A 303 -2.91 -0.25 -6.78
C HIS A 303 -2.29 -0.94 -8.00
N GLY A 304 -2.05 -0.19 -9.07
CA GLY A 304 -1.25 -0.63 -10.22
C GLY A 304 -1.65 0.02 -11.54
N GLN A 305 -0.88 -0.33 -12.56
CA GLN A 305 -1.10 0.05 -13.94
C GLN A 305 -2.41 -0.55 -14.50
N TYR A 306 -2.86 -0.03 -15.64
CA TYR A 306 -3.99 -0.63 -16.36
C TYR A 306 -3.71 -2.11 -16.72
N PRO A 307 -4.68 -3.03 -16.54
CA PRO A 307 -6.10 -2.88 -16.13
C PRO A 307 -6.29 -2.48 -14.66
N TYR A 308 -7.21 -1.54 -14.42
CA TYR A 308 -7.43 -0.98 -13.09
C TYR A 308 -8.10 -1.96 -12.12
N ARG A 309 -7.89 -1.77 -10.81
CA ARG A 309 -8.24 -2.72 -9.74
C ARG A 309 -9.58 -2.44 -9.07
N GLU A 310 -10.36 -1.45 -9.51
CA GLU A 310 -11.74 -1.33 -9.05
C GLU A 310 -12.51 -2.59 -9.41
N VAL A 311 -13.25 -3.14 -8.48
CA VAL A 311 -13.87 -4.47 -8.63
C VAL A 311 -14.72 -4.62 -9.89
N TRP A 312 -15.43 -3.56 -10.31
CA TRP A 312 -16.24 -3.55 -11.55
C TRP A 312 -15.40 -3.51 -12.83
N ASN A 313 -14.15 -3.08 -12.75
CA ASN A 313 -13.19 -3.16 -13.87
C ASN A 313 -12.57 -4.55 -13.98
N ILE A 314 -12.49 -5.30 -12.88
CA ILE A 314 -12.00 -6.67 -12.87
C ILE A 314 -13.08 -7.63 -13.39
N ALA A 315 -14.30 -7.51 -12.87
CA ALA A 315 -15.39 -8.40 -13.24
C ALA A 315 -16.76 -7.71 -13.09
N PRO A 316 -17.76 -8.09 -13.88
CA PRO A 316 -19.12 -7.58 -13.74
C PRO A 316 -19.78 -8.09 -12.44
N ALA A 317 -20.76 -7.36 -11.93
CA ALA A 317 -21.57 -7.76 -10.79
C ALA A 317 -22.18 -9.15 -11.02
N GLY A 318 -22.16 -9.99 -10.00
CA GLY A 318 -22.63 -11.39 -10.07
C GLY A 318 -21.56 -12.39 -10.51
N HIS A 319 -20.46 -11.96 -11.11
CA HIS A 319 -19.34 -12.85 -11.40
C HIS A 319 -18.66 -13.35 -10.10
N PRO A 320 -18.20 -14.60 -9.99
CA PRO A 320 -17.55 -15.13 -8.77
C PRO A 320 -16.39 -14.26 -8.26
N CYS A 321 -15.58 -13.71 -9.17
CA CYS A 321 -14.52 -12.77 -8.84
C CYS A 321 -15.07 -11.51 -8.14
N TYR A 322 -16.07 -10.85 -8.74
CA TYR A 322 -16.70 -9.67 -8.15
C TYR A 322 -17.26 -9.97 -6.76
N ASN A 323 -18.03 -11.07 -6.65
CA ASN A 323 -18.65 -11.47 -5.40
C ASN A 323 -17.63 -11.76 -4.30
N SER A 324 -16.53 -12.43 -4.64
CA SER A 324 -15.44 -12.71 -3.69
C SER A 324 -14.76 -11.42 -3.21
N ILE A 325 -14.39 -10.53 -4.12
CA ILE A 325 -13.75 -9.26 -3.76
C ILE A 325 -14.65 -8.43 -2.85
N VAL A 326 -15.93 -8.29 -3.19
CA VAL A 326 -16.90 -7.55 -2.38
C VAL A 326 -17.09 -8.21 -1.01
N TYR A 327 -17.18 -9.56 -0.96
CA TYR A 327 -17.30 -10.30 0.29
C TYR A 327 -16.11 -10.01 1.23
N TYR A 328 -14.87 -10.13 0.76
CA TYR A 328 -13.69 -9.89 1.59
C TYR A 328 -13.51 -8.42 1.96
N THR A 329 -13.94 -7.50 1.09
CA THR A 329 -13.96 -6.09 1.44
C THR A 329 -14.94 -5.82 2.60
N LYS A 330 -16.17 -6.36 2.53
CA LYS A 330 -17.15 -6.25 3.62
C LYS A 330 -16.68 -6.97 4.89
N LEU A 331 -16.16 -8.20 4.77
CA LEU A 331 -15.60 -8.95 5.89
C LEU A 331 -14.51 -8.15 6.63
N ARG A 332 -13.61 -7.48 5.88
CA ARG A 332 -12.60 -6.60 6.47
C ARG A 332 -13.23 -5.50 7.33
N TYR A 333 -14.35 -4.92 6.88
CA TYR A 333 -15.06 -3.88 7.64
C TYR A 333 -15.81 -4.45 8.85
N ASN A 334 -16.42 -5.60 8.74
CA ASN A 334 -17.02 -6.28 9.88
C ASN A 334 -15.98 -6.66 10.96
N MET A 335 -14.75 -7.03 10.55
CA MET A 335 -13.64 -7.30 11.48
C MET A 335 -12.96 -6.03 12.02
N MET A 336 -13.44 -4.83 11.72
CA MET A 336 -12.75 -3.60 12.12
C MET A 336 -12.57 -3.47 13.64
N PRO A 337 -13.52 -3.86 14.52
CA PRO A 337 -13.27 -3.86 15.95
C PRO A 337 -12.10 -4.76 16.36
N TYR A 338 -11.97 -5.94 15.73
CA TYR A 338 -10.82 -6.82 15.93
C TYR A 338 -9.51 -6.16 15.46
N ILE A 339 -9.50 -5.63 14.25
CA ILE A 339 -8.32 -4.99 13.64
C ILE A 339 -7.89 -3.75 14.45
N TYR A 340 -8.85 -2.96 14.93
CA TYR A 340 -8.55 -1.78 15.74
C TYR A 340 -7.96 -2.17 17.10
N SER A 341 -8.45 -3.28 17.71
CA SER A 341 -7.85 -3.84 18.91
C SER A 341 -6.41 -4.31 18.69
N LEU A 342 -6.13 -4.94 17.55
CA LEU A 342 -4.77 -5.33 17.15
C LEU A 342 -3.86 -4.09 16.96
N ALA A 343 -4.39 -3.02 16.38
CA ALA A 343 -3.66 -1.76 16.26
C ALA A 343 -3.37 -1.15 17.66
N GLY A 344 -4.31 -1.25 18.60
CA GLY A 344 -4.09 -0.90 20.00
C GLY A 344 -2.98 -1.73 20.65
N MET A 345 -2.98 -3.05 20.42
CA MET A 345 -1.90 -3.93 20.89
C MET A 345 -0.54 -3.56 20.26
N THR A 346 -0.53 -3.19 18.98
CA THR A 346 0.69 -2.71 18.32
C THR A 346 1.24 -1.46 18.96
N TYR A 347 0.37 -0.52 19.34
CA TYR A 347 0.77 0.75 19.95
C TYR A 347 1.21 0.59 21.42
N PHE A 348 0.45 -0.18 22.22
CA PHE A 348 0.68 -0.29 23.67
C PHE A 348 1.62 -1.44 24.07
N ASN A 349 1.76 -2.47 23.24
CA ASN A 349 2.42 -3.72 23.59
C ASN A 349 3.46 -4.18 22.54
N ASP A 350 3.86 -3.32 21.60
CA ASP A 350 4.83 -3.63 20.53
C ASP A 350 4.44 -4.88 19.70
N TYR A 351 3.13 -5.10 19.52
CA TYR A 351 2.59 -6.23 18.78
C TYR A 351 2.70 -6.03 17.27
N THR A 352 2.60 -7.11 16.50
CA THR A 352 2.46 -7.06 15.04
C THR A 352 1.18 -7.75 14.61
N ILE A 353 0.48 -7.20 13.60
CA ILE A 353 -0.84 -7.69 13.18
C ILE A 353 -0.72 -8.95 12.33
N MET A 354 0.19 -8.95 11.35
CA MET A 354 0.52 -10.09 10.49
C MET A 354 1.74 -10.79 11.09
N ARG A 355 1.61 -12.08 11.45
CA ARG A 355 2.60 -12.78 12.26
C ARG A 355 2.97 -14.12 11.65
N PRO A 356 4.26 -14.44 11.42
CA PRO A 356 4.65 -15.79 11.06
C PRO A 356 4.32 -16.76 12.22
N LEU A 357 3.96 -17.99 11.89
CA LEU A 357 3.56 -18.99 12.88
C LEU A 357 4.61 -19.19 13.98
N VAL A 358 5.89 -19.07 13.63
CA VAL A 358 7.01 -19.25 14.58
C VAL A 358 6.98 -18.24 15.74
N MET A 359 6.35 -17.08 15.60
CA MET A 359 6.24 -16.09 16.70
C MET A 359 5.24 -16.52 17.77
N ASP A 360 4.20 -17.27 17.41
CA ASP A 360 3.12 -17.65 18.32
C ASP A 360 3.19 -19.13 18.77
N PHE A 361 3.87 -19.98 17.98
CA PHE A 361 3.97 -21.42 18.21
C PHE A 361 5.43 -21.89 18.33
N THR A 362 6.21 -21.19 19.16
CA THR A 362 7.67 -21.38 19.30
C THR A 362 8.10 -22.80 19.74
N ALA A 363 7.22 -23.55 20.39
CA ALA A 363 7.49 -24.94 20.81
C ALA A 363 7.26 -25.98 19.70
N ASP A 364 6.67 -25.56 18.56
CA ASP A 364 6.38 -26.44 17.42
C ASP A 364 7.42 -26.29 16.32
N ALA A 365 8.38 -27.19 16.25
CA ALA A 365 9.47 -27.14 15.26
C ALA A 365 8.97 -27.19 13.79
N ASN A 366 7.75 -27.67 13.54
CA ASN A 366 7.21 -27.76 12.17
C ASN A 366 6.87 -26.39 11.59
N VAL A 367 6.68 -25.35 12.43
CA VAL A 367 6.33 -24.01 11.94
C VAL A 367 7.55 -23.15 11.55
N ASN A 368 8.77 -23.57 11.86
CA ASN A 368 9.98 -22.75 11.71
C ASN A 368 10.22 -22.20 10.29
N ASN A 369 9.81 -22.93 9.27
CA ASN A 369 10.04 -22.58 7.86
C ASN A 369 8.74 -22.38 7.06
N ILE A 370 7.59 -22.18 7.73
CA ILE A 370 6.33 -21.92 7.05
C ILE A 370 6.25 -20.43 6.72
N GLY A 371 6.41 -20.09 5.44
CA GLY A 371 6.36 -18.71 4.93
C GLY A 371 5.12 -18.38 4.10
N ASP A 372 4.16 -19.31 3.99
CA ASP A 372 2.99 -19.18 3.11
C ASP A 372 1.64 -19.32 3.83
N GLN A 373 1.67 -19.35 5.16
CA GLN A 373 0.52 -19.20 6.06
C GLN A 373 0.94 -18.45 7.32
N PHE A 374 0.00 -17.73 7.94
CA PHE A 374 0.32 -16.82 9.03
C PHE A 374 -0.87 -16.58 9.96
N MET A 375 -0.58 -16.02 11.15
CA MET A 375 -1.60 -15.50 12.04
C MET A 375 -1.92 -14.03 11.69
N PHE A 376 -3.20 -13.71 11.60
CA PHE A 376 -3.71 -12.34 11.57
C PHE A 376 -4.24 -11.99 12.96
N GLY A 377 -3.40 -11.34 13.77
CA GLY A 377 -3.57 -11.26 15.20
C GLY A 377 -3.45 -12.62 15.86
N SER A 378 -4.01 -12.76 17.07
CA SER A 378 -3.94 -14.01 17.86
C SER A 378 -5.03 -15.03 17.51
N ALA A 379 -6.06 -14.63 16.75
CA ALA A 379 -7.24 -15.45 16.57
C ALA A 379 -7.33 -16.15 15.22
N LEU A 380 -6.83 -15.55 14.14
CA LEU A 380 -7.10 -16.02 12.79
C LEU A 380 -5.83 -16.55 12.11
N MET A 381 -5.85 -17.80 11.67
CA MET A 381 -4.82 -18.36 10.79
C MET A 381 -5.28 -18.26 9.34
N VAL A 382 -4.46 -17.66 8.49
CA VAL A 382 -4.71 -17.36 7.08
C VAL A 382 -3.77 -18.18 6.20
N ALA A 383 -4.31 -18.87 5.21
CA ALA A 383 -3.53 -19.65 4.27
C ALA A 383 -3.82 -19.25 2.82
N PRO A 384 -3.14 -18.22 2.26
CA PRO A 384 -3.39 -17.71 0.92
C PRO A 384 -3.20 -18.76 -0.17
N VAL A 385 -4.01 -18.67 -1.22
CA VAL A 385 -3.89 -19.51 -2.43
C VAL A 385 -3.14 -18.71 -3.49
N TYR A 386 -2.02 -19.21 -3.95
CA TYR A 386 -1.07 -18.50 -4.81
C TYR A 386 -0.71 -19.29 -6.09
N GLU A 387 -1.60 -20.17 -6.54
CA GLU A 387 -1.43 -20.93 -7.79
C GLU A 387 -2.71 -20.85 -8.63
N TYR A 388 -2.54 -20.62 -9.93
CA TYR A 388 -3.67 -20.55 -10.85
C TYR A 388 -4.42 -21.89 -10.91
N GLY A 389 -5.74 -21.81 -10.82
CA GLY A 389 -6.60 -22.99 -10.89
C GLY A 389 -6.60 -23.88 -9.65
N ALA A 390 -5.83 -23.56 -8.61
CA ALA A 390 -5.84 -24.34 -7.37
C ALA A 390 -7.23 -24.23 -6.68
N ARG A 391 -7.73 -25.38 -6.21
CA ARG A 391 -9.00 -25.50 -5.46
C ARG A 391 -8.81 -26.22 -4.13
N SER A 392 -7.58 -26.54 -3.80
CA SER A 392 -7.13 -27.06 -2.51
C SER A 392 -5.69 -26.64 -2.27
N ARG A 393 -5.26 -26.66 -1.02
CA ARG A 393 -3.86 -26.50 -0.64
C ARG A 393 -3.56 -27.26 0.65
N GLU A 394 -2.28 -27.53 0.89
CA GLU A 394 -1.84 -28.01 2.18
C GLU A 394 -1.80 -26.88 3.22
N VAL A 395 -2.31 -27.17 4.43
CA VAL A 395 -2.25 -26.28 5.59
C VAL A 395 -1.72 -27.08 6.78
N TYR A 396 -0.74 -26.52 7.46
CA TYR A 396 -0.27 -27.06 8.73
C TYR A 396 -1.04 -26.40 9.89
N PHE A 397 -1.54 -27.21 10.79
CA PHE A 397 -2.25 -26.77 12.01
C PHE A 397 -1.32 -26.94 13.21
N PRO A 398 -0.80 -25.85 13.81
CA PRO A 398 0.10 -25.91 14.97
C PRO A 398 -0.46 -26.71 16.15
N VAL A 399 0.43 -27.37 16.91
CA VAL A 399 0.05 -28.35 17.95
C VAL A 399 -0.63 -27.74 19.19
N SER A 400 -0.42 -26.45 19.47
CA SER A 400 -0.77 -25.87 20.78
C SER A 400 -2.24 -25.45 20.92
N CYS A 401 -3.04 -25.53 19.85
CA CYS A 401 -4.49 -25.26 19.95
C CYS A 401 -5.28 -26.13 18.95
N GLY A 402 -6.59 -26.24 19.20
CA GLY A 402 -7.55 -26.67 18.19
C GLY A 402 -7.93 -25.53 17.27
N TRP A 403 -8.54 -25.84 16.14
CA TRP A 403 -8.87 -24.89 15.09
C TRP A 403 -10.30 -25.08 14.61
N TYR A 404 -10.96 -24.02 14.27
CA TYR A 404 -12.28 -24.06 13.66
C TYR A 404 -12.20 -23.47 12.24
N ASP A 405 -12.67 -24.19 11.24
CA ASP A 405 -12.87 -23.61 9.91
C ASP A 405 -13.82 -22.42 10.03
N PHE A 406 -13.37 -21.26 9.55
CA PHE A 406 -14.07 -19.99 9.72
C PHE A 406 -15.47 -19.98 9.11
N TYR A 407 -15.67 -20.71 8.02
CA TYR A 407 -16.93 -20.68 7.26
C TYR A 407 -17.94 -21.72 7.75
N SER A 408 -17.47 -22.90 8.11
CA SER A 408 -18.34 -24.03 8.47
C SER A 408 -18.41 -24.28 9.98
N GLY A 409 -17.48 -23.73 10.77
CA GLY A 409 -17.33 -24.04 12.19
C GLY A 409 -16.82 -25.46 12.47
N LYS A 410 -16.36 -26.21 11.43
CA LYS A 410 -15.84 -27.55 11.62
C LYS A 410 -14.53 -27.53 12.39
N TYR A 411 -14.44 -28.37 13.41
CA TYR A 411 -13.24 -28.49 14.24
C TYR A 411 -12.12 -29.26 13.54
N VAL A 412 -10.89 -28.84 13.72
CA VAL A 412 -9.66 -29.46 13.23
C VAL A 412 -8.66 -29.54 14.37
N ASN A 413 -8.11 -30.74 14.62
CA ASN A 413 -7.05 -30.90 15.62
C ASN A 413 -5.75 -30.22 15.20
N GLY A 414 -5.01 -29.67 16.15
CA GLY A 414 -3.64 -29.24 15.93
C GLY A 414 -2.66 -30.42 15.74
N GLY A 415 -1.41 -30.10 15.36
CA GLY A 415 -0.34 -31.08 15.19
C GLY A 415 -0.41 -31.88 13.90
N GLN A 416 -1.07 -31.40 12.87
CA GLN A 416 -1.23 -32.13 11.60
C GLN A 416 -1.18 -31.23 10.38
N LYS A 417 -0.86 -31.81 9.24
CA LYS A 417 -0.90 -31.19 7.93
C LYS A 417 -2.04 -31.80 7.13
N LEU A 418 -2.92 -30.99 6.60
CA LEU A 418 -4.07 -31.46 5.84
C LEU A 418 -4.14 -30.75 4.49
N THR A 419 -4.61 -31.45 3.48
CA THR A 419 -5.11 -30.83 2.25
C THR A 419 -6.52 -30.33 2.51
N VAL A 420 -6.72 -29.02 2.39
CA VAL A 420 -7.99 -28.35 2.64
C VAL A 420 -8.57 -27.78 1.35
N ASP A 421 -9.89 -27.69 1.28
CA ASP A 421 -10.58 -27.08 0.16
C ASP A 421 -10.28 -25.58 0.09
N ALA A 422 -10.04 -25.10 -1.12
CA ALA A 422 -9.81 -23.68 -1.43
C ALA A 422 -10.63 -23.27 -2.67
N PRO A 423 -11.97 -23.28 -2.57
CA PRO A 423 -12.82 -22.91 -3.70
C PRO A 423 -12.47 -21.50 -4.20
N TYR A 424 -12.83 -21.20 -5.43
CA TYR A 424 -12.49 -19.93 -6.10
C TYR A 424 -12.80 -18.70 -5.23
N GLU A 425 -13.95 -18.70 -4.57
CA GLU A 425 -14.48 -17.57 -3.82
C GLU A 425 -13.93 -17.47 -2.39
N ARG A 426 -13.12 -18.43 -1.91
CA ARG A 426 -12.71 -18.48 -0.51
C ARG A 426 -11.22 -18.76 -0.33
N ILE A 427 -10.61 -18.06 0.62
CA ILE A 427 -9.30 -18.36 1.16
C ILE A 427 -9.45 -19.31 2.36
N PRO A 428 -8.64 -20.37 2.53
CA PRO A 428 -8.62 -21.13 3.76
C PRO A 428 -8.31 -20.23 4.97
N LEU A 429 -9.24 -20.21 5.92
CA LEU A 429 -9.23 -19.35 7.10
C LEU A 429 -9.72 -20.13 8.31
N TYR A 430 -8.95 -20.07 9.40
CA TYR A 430 -9.24 -20.83 10.62
C TYR A 430 -9.17 -19.93 11.85
N VAL A 431 -10.03 -20.24 12.84
CA VAL A 431 -10.05 -19.57 14.13
C VAL A 431 -9.41 -20.48 15.16
N CYS A 432 -8.48 -19.94 15.95
CA CYS A 432 -7.88 -20.66 17.05
C CYS A 432 -8.92 -20.90 18.17
N GLU A 433 -8.96 -22.11 18.73
CA GLU A 433 -9.85 -22.48 19.82
C GLU A 433 -9.67 -21.54 21.03
N GLY A 434 -10.78 -21.08 21.59
CA GLY A 434 -10.81 -20.13 22.69
C GLY A 434 -10.61 -18.67 22.31
N ALA A 435 -10.33 -18.37 21.03
CA ALA A 435 -10.17 -17.00 20.57
C ALA A 435 -11.51 -16.25 20.43
N ILE A 436 -11.46 -14.94 20.62
CA ILE A 436 -12.61 -14.03 20.41
C ILE A 436 -12.28 -13.09 19.25
N VAL A 437 -13.16 -13.07 18.26
CA VAL A 437 -13.08 -12.15 17.11
C VAL A 437 -14.29 -11.22 17.16
N PRO A 438 -14.16 -10.00 17.68
CA PRO A 438 -15.28 -9.06 17.72
C PRO A 438 -15.63 -8.58 16.30
N TYR A 439 -16.91 -8.57 16.01
CA TYR A 439 -17.49 -8.16 14.73
C TYR A 439 -18.31 -6.87 14.88
N GLY A 440 -18.14 -5.96 13.92
CA GLY A 440 -18.98 -4.78 13.76
C GLY A 440 -20.12 -5.00 12.75
N PRO A 441 -21.03 -4.04 12.64
CA PRO A 441 -22.08 -4.04 11.63
C PRO A 441 -21.54 -3.83 10.22
N ASP A 442 -22.38 -4.04 9.22
CA ASP A 442 -22.09 -3.61 7.85
C ASP A 442 -21.96 -2.10 7.79
N MET A 443 -20.87 -1.62 7.17
CA MET A 443 -20.59 -0.20 7.03
C MET A 443 -19.91 0.09 5.69
N GLN A 444 -20.06 1.31 5.19
CA GLN A 444 -19.40 1.75 3.95
C GLN A 444 -18.11 2.55 4.20
N TYR A 445 -17.90 3.03 5.41
CA TYR A 445 -16.74 3.84 5.82
C TYR A 445 -16.54 3.81 7.34
N LEU A 446 -15.32 4.08 7.80
CA LEU A 446 -14.94 3.89 9.20
C LEU A 446 -15.43 4.96 10.18
N SER A 447 -15.84 6.14 9.71
CA SER A 447 -16.38 7.17 10.63
C SER A 447 -17.62 6.72 11.40
N LEU A 448 -18.24 5.59 10.98
CA LEU A 448 -19.34 4.95 11.71
C LEU A 448 -18.88 4.13 12.94
N ILE A 449 -17.58 3.90 13.14
CA ILE A 449 -17.05 3.17 14.32
C ILE A 449 -17.02 4.05 15.57
N HIS A 450 -17.09 5.36 15.43
CA HIS A 450 -17.06 6.31 16.53
C HIS A 450 -18.46 6.59 17.13
N ILE A 451 -19.38 5.67 16.92
CA ILE A 451 -20.72 5.71 17.53
C ILE A 451 -20.70 4.92 18.83
#